data_2901b3bc68baf47b5878e7c2dd06f581
#
_entry.id   2901b3bc68baf47b5878e7c2dd06f581
#
_cell.length_a   1.000
_cell.length_b   1.000
_cell.length_c   1.000
_cell.angle_alpha   90.00
_cell.angle_beta   90.00
_cell.angle_gamma   90.00
#
_symmetry.space_group_name_H-M   'P 1'
#
loop_
_entity.id
_entity.type
_entity.pdbx_description
1 polymer ?
#
loop_
_entity_poly.entity_id
_entity_poly.type
_entity_poly.pdbx_seq_one_letter_code
_entity_poly.pdbx_strand_id
1 'polypeptide(L)'
;AAPEPTEATEIALRRFGPVCCSTRLSRFGALDVDAGAEHSMALAYALGWIRVSGGNSVLPIWVHSAIPEVRSLIGDLRERNCGQTGCRYCQEQHHPESLLFAHFQKPTFRDRPFATDGTSLQRAIVVAGLERKSVLAVLPTGGGKSICYQLPALVHYRRAGQLTVIVSPLQSLMKDQVDNLVAAGVNCAVTINGLLTPLERRAALDKIRLGDAGIVLVSPEQFRSRTFADAIRM
;
A
#
# COMPACT_ATOMS: atom_id res chain seq x y z
N ALA A 1 -20.47 26.02 -9.95
CA ALA A 1 -19.35 26.57 -9.22
C ALA A 1 -19.19 25.73 -7.96
N ALA A 2 -17.98 25.30 -7.65
CA ALA A 2 -17.71 24.67 -6.36
C ALA A 2 -17.86 25.74 -5.26
N PRO A 3 -18.44 25.42 -4.09
CA PRO A 3 -18.52 26.37 -2.98
C PRO A 3 -17.12 26.81 -2.55
N GLU A 4 -16.99 28.07 -2.15
CA GLU A 4 -15.73 28.58 -1.61
C GLU A 4 -15.36 27.80 -0.35
N PRO A 5 -14.05 27.47 -0.17
CA PRO A 5 -13.62 26.73 0.99
C PRO A 5 -13.83 27.56 2.26
N THR A 6 -14.34 26.92 3.30
CA THR A 6 -14.44 27.53 4.62
C THR A 6 -13.04 27.76 5.21
N GLU A 7 -12.87 28.68 6.16
CA GLU A 7 -11.60 28.93 6.85
C GLU A 7 -11.01 27.65 7.46
N ALA A 8 -11.85 26.77 8.01
CA ALA A 8 -11.46 25.46 8.52
C ALA A 8 -10.88 24.56 7.42
N THR A 9 -11.45 24.59 6.22
CA THR A 9 -10.96 23.85 5.05
C THR A 9 -9.60 24.36 4.60
N GLU A 10 -9.39 25.70 4.58
CA GLU A 10 -8.09 26.29 4.23
C GLU A 10 -7.00 25.91 5.22
N ILE A 11 -7.29 25.95 6.53
CA ILE A 11 -6.36 25.52 7.58
C ILE A 11 -6.03 24.04 7.41
N ALA A 12 -7.02 23.18 7.14
CA ALA A 12 -6.82 21.75 6.91
C ALA A 12 -5.96 21.51 5.66
N LEU A 13 -6.20 22.21 4.56
CA LEU A 13 -5.41 22.11 3.32
C LEU A 13 -3.95 22.51 3.53
N ARG A 14 -3.67 23.58 4.28
CA ARG A 14 -2.31 23.99 4.61
C ARG A 14 -1.58 22.94 5.45
N ARG A 15 -2.26 22.34 6.42
CA ARG A 15 -1.68 21.36 7.36
C ARG A 15 -1.50 19.96 6.78
N PHE A 16 -2.47 19.48 6.02
CA PHE A 16 -2.57 18.07 5.61
C PHE A 16 -2.43 17.86 4.11
N GLY A 17 -2.53 18.89 3.26
CA GLY A 17 -2.36 18.80 1.81
C GLY A 17 -1.05 18.12 1.36
N PRO A 18 0.08 18.25 2.07
CA PRO A 18 1.31 17.51 1.74
C PRO A 18 1.25 16.02 2.05
N VAL A 19 0.38 15.57 2.96
CA VAL A 19 0.33 14.17 3.43
C VAL A 19 -0.91 13.40 3.01
N CYS A 20 -1.86 14.07 2.34
CA CYS A 20 -3.06 13.46 1.78
C CYS A 20 -3.58 14.23 0.55
N CYS A 21 -4.56 13.66 -0.15
CA CYS A 21 -5.15 14.26 -1.34
C CYS A 21 -5.88 15.57 -1.01
N SER A 22 -5.34 16.71 -1.44
CA SER A 22 -5.93 18.03 -1.22
C SER A 22 -7.31 18.19 -1.85
N THR A 23 -7.52 17.63 -3.05
CA THR A 23 -8.83 17.68 -3.74
C THR A 23 -9.91 16.94 -2.97
N ARG A 24 -9.60 15.81 -2.36
CA ARG A 24 -10.56 15.06 -1.53
C ARG A 24 -10.77 15.72 -0.18
N LEU A 25 -9.69 16.23 0.42
CA LEU A 25 -9.77 16.98 1.67
C LEU A 25 -10.69 18.20 1.55
N SER A 26 -10.60 18.94 0.45
CA SER A 26 -11.52 20.07 0.17
C SER A 26 -12.98 19.65 0.08
N ARG A 27 -13.25 18.48 -0.51
CA ARG A 27 -14.62 17.95 -0.59
C ARG A 27 -15.17 17.57 0.78
N PHE A 28 -14.37 16.98 1.65
CA PHE A 28 -14.79 16.66 3.02
C PHE A 28 -15.03 17.93 3.84
N GLY A 29 -14.19 18.95 3.70
CA GLY A 29 -14.42 20.24 4.36
C GLY A 29 -15.70 20.95 3.91
N ALA A 30 -16.11 20.79 2.64
CA ALA A 30 -17.38 21.33 2.14
C ALA A 30 -18.60 20.53 2.64
N LEU A 31 -18.42 19.25 2.95
CA LEU A 31 -19.48 18.37 3.48
C LEU A 31 -19.67 18.54 5.00
N ASP A 32 -18.67 19.07 5.69
CA ASP A 32 -18.65 19.18 7.16
C ASP A 32 -19.65 20.20 7.72
N VAL A 33 -20.20 21.08 6.86
CA VAL A 33 -21.24 22.06 7.24
C VAL A 33 -22.56 21.37 7.53
N ASP A 34 -22.82 20.20 6.88
CA ASP A 34 -24.08 19.42 7.03
C ASP A 34 -23.86 18.06 7.71
N ALA A 35 -22.61 17.64 7.89
CA ALA A 35 -22.27 16.36 8.51
C ALA A 35 -22.33 16.48 10.04
N GLY A 36 -23.05 15.57 10.70
CA GLY A 36 -23.17 15.56 12.17
C GLY A 36 -21.84 15.46 12.92
N ALA A 37 -21.84 15.72 14.22
CA ALA A 37 -20.65 15.74 15.09
C ALA A 37 -19.79 14.46 15.02
N GLU A 38 -20.42 13.31 14.75
CA GLU A 38 -19.71 12.03 14.61
C GLU A 38 -18.78 11.98 13.39
N HIS A 39 -19.23 12.52 12.24
CA HIS A 39 -18.39 12.59 11.03
C HIS A 39 -17.21 13.54 11.20
N SER A 40 -17.44 14.70 11.80
CA SER A 40 -16.36 15.67 12.10
C SER A 40 -15.31 15.08 13.03
N MET A 41 -15.74 14.30 14.04
CA MET A 41 -14.83 13.58 14.93
C MET A 41 -14.04 12.50 14.18
N ALA A 42 -14.69 11.72 13.33
CA ALA A 42 -14.03 10.69 12.52
C ALA A 42 -13.00 11.31 11.56
N LEU A 43 -13.33 12.43 10.92
CA LEU A 43 -12.42 13.15 10.03
C LEU A 43 -11.21 13.71 10.80
N ALA A 44 -11.43 14.34 11.95
CA ALA A 44 -10.36 14.86 12.80
C ALA A 44 -9.40 13.75 13.26
N TYR A 45 -9.96 12.58 13.63
CA TYR A 45 -9.17 11.42 14.01
C TYR A 45 -8.38 10.85 12.81
N ALA A 46 -9.01 10.74 11.65
CA ALA A 46 -8.35 10.27 10.43
C ALA A 46 -7.16 11.18 10.04
N LEU A 47 -7.35 12.50 10.08
CA LEU A 47 -6.30 13.48 9.78
C LEU A 47 -5.18 13.44 10.81
N GLY A 48 -5.51 13.34 12.09
CA GLY A 48 -4.53 13.17 13.17
C GLY A 48 -3.69 11.91 12.96
N TRP A 49 -4.34 10.79 12.65
CA TRP A 49 -3.68 9.52 12.37
C TRP A 49 -2.76 9.60 11.16
N ILE A 50 -3.22 10.14 10.03
CA ILE A 50 -2.43 10.33 8.81
C ILE A 50 -1.14 11.11 9.10
N ARG A 51 -1.20 12.11 9.96
CA ARG A 51 -0.05 12.95 10.30
C ARG A 51 0.98 12.22 11.18
N VAL A 52 0.52 11.43 12.14
CA VAL A 52 1.39 10.77 13.12
C VAL A 52 1.96 9.46 12.58
N SER A 53 1.16 8.71 11.82
CA SER A 53 1.52 7.34 11.41
C SER A 53 2.57 7.28 10.31
N GLY A 54 2.87 8.39 9.63
CA GLY A 54 3.85 8.40 8.53
C GLY A 54 3.56 7.40 7.40
N GLY A 55 2.43 6.72 7.44
CA GLY A 55 1.99 5.74 6.45
C GLY A 55 2.17 4.27 6.81
N ASN A 56 2.86 3.94 7.88
CA ASN A 56 3.23 2.54 8.20
C ASN A 56 2.49 1.93 9.40
N SER A 57 1.69 2.71 10.12
CA SER A 57 1.02 2.20 11.32
C SER A 57 -0.35 1.64 10.97
N VAL A 58 -0.60 0.43 11.41
CA VAL A 58 -1.94 -0.19 11.36
C VAL A 58 -2.85 0.53 12.33
N LEU A 59 -4.06 0.84 11.90
CA LEU A 59 -5.07 1.45 12.76
C LEU A 59 -5.36 0.49 13.94
N PRO A 60 -5.33 0.96 15.19
CA PRO A 60 -5.65 0.11 16.33
C PRO A 60 -7.03 -0.53 16.19
N ILE A 61 -7.14 -1.81 16.60
CA ILE A 61 -8.39 -2.59 16.46
C ILE A 61 -9.58 -1.89 17.11
N TRP A 62 -9.37 -1.26 18.26
CA TRP A 62 -10.44 -0.55 18.97
C TRP A 62 -11.01 0.64 18.17
N VAL A 63 -10.21 1.27 17.32
CA VAL A 63 -10.67 2.38 16.43
C VAL A 63 -11.65 1.86 15.40
N HIS A 64 -11.42 0.66 14.86
CA HIS A 64 -12.35 0.03 13.91
C HIS A 64 -13.73 -0.22 14.52
N SER A 65 -13.78 -0.50 15.82
CA SER A 65 -15.02 -0.75 16.54
C SER A 65 -15.70 0.53 17.02
N ALA A 66 -14.92 1.50 17.50
CA ALA A 66 -15.46 2.74 18.07
C ALA A 66 -15.80 3.80 17.01
N ILE A 67 -15.00 3.88 15.95
CA ILE A 67 -15.16 4.89 14.89
C ILE A 67 -14.89 4.23 13.53
N PRO A 68 -15.79 3.37 13.03
CA PRO A 68 -15.56 2.57 11.81
C PRO A 68 -15.33 3.41 10.54
N GLU A 69 -15.86 4.62 10.50
CA GLU A 69 -15.73 5.55 9.38
C GLU A 69 -14.29 6.03 9.15
N VAL A 70 -13.46 6.09 10.20
CA VAL A 70 -12.05 6.55 10.11
C VAL A 70 -11.27 5.78 9.04
N ARG A 71 -11.47 4.47 8.94
CA ARG A 71 -10.78 3.65 7.93
C ARG A 71 -11.15 4.06 6.51
N SER A 72 -12.44 4.31 6.26
CA SER A 72 -12.92 4.76 4.95
C SER A 72 -12.32 6.12 4.59
N LEU A 73 -12.32 7.05 5.54
CA LEU A 73 -11.77 8.40 5.37
C LEU A 73 -10.25 8.36 5.07
N ILE A 74 -9.48 7.56 5.80
CA ILE A 74 -8.04 7.39 5.51
C ILE A 74 -7.85 6.82 4.11
N GLY A 75 -8.61 5.79 3.73
CA GLY A 75 -8.58 5.21 2.40
C GLY A 75 -8.90 6.24 1.31
N ASP A 76 -9.93 7.05 1.50
CA ASP A 76 -10.32 8.09 0.56
C ASP A 76 -9.27 9.20 0.44
N LEU A 77 -8.68 9.62 1.54
CA LEU A 77 -7.68 10.69 1.56
C LEU A 77 -6.31 10.25 1.03
N ARG A 78 -5.94 8.99 1.20
CA ARG A 78 -4.58 8.51 0.89
C ARG A 78 -4.48 7.46 -0.20
N GLU A 79 -5.45 6.54 -0.30
CA GLU A 79 -5.31 5.37 -1.17
C GLU A 79 -5.89 5.58 -2.57
N ARG A 80 -6.87 6.47 -2.71
CA ARG A 80 -7.56 6.70 -3.98
C ARG A 80 -7.03 7.91 -4.72
N ASN A 81 -6.63 7.70 -5.97
CA ASN A 81 -6.30 8.80 -6.87
C ASN A 81 -7.54 9.68 -7.12
N CYS A 82 -7.38 11.01 -7.06
CA CYS A 82 -8.48 11.95 -7.34
C CYS A 82 -8.68 12.24 -8.83
N GLY A 83 -7.78 11.81 -9.69
CA GLY A 83 -7.81 12.07 -11.14
C GLY A 83 -7.46 13.51 -11.55
N GLN A 84 -7.11 14.37 -10.60
CA GLN A 84 -6.77 15.78 -10.90
C GLN A 84 -5.27 15.93 -11.14
N THR A 85 -4.91 16.50 -12.29
CA THR A 85 -3.50 16.73 -12.68
C THR A 85 -2.79 17.74 -11.78
N GLY A 86 -3.52 18.68 -11.16
CA GLY A 86 -2.96 19.66 -10.22
C GLY A 86 -2.76 19.16 -8.79
N CYS A 87 -3.20 17.95 -8.45
CA CYS A 87 -3.03 17.40 -7.11
C CYS A 87 -1.63 16.81 -6.93
N ARG A 88 -0.74 17.60 -6.31
CA ARG A 88 0.65 17.19 -6.07
C ARG A 88 0.75 15.85 -5.33
N TYR A 89 -0.03 15.65 -4.28
CA TYR A 89 -0.05 14.39 -3.53
C TYR A 89 -0.35 13.19 -4.45
N CYS A 90 -1.39 13.29 -5.29
CA CYS A 90 -1.75 12.19 -6.18
C CYS A 90 -0.71 11.95 -7.27
N GLN A 91 -0.05 13.00 -7.77
CA GLN A 91 1.04 12.85 -8.73
C GLN A 91 2.26 12.15 -8.13
N GLU A 92 2.61 12.46 -6.88
CA GLU A 92 3.73 11.83 -6.20
C GLU A 92 3.41 10.41 -5.72
N GLN A 93 2.20 10.22 -5.16
CA GLN A 93 1.85 8.99 -4.44
C GLN A 93 1.07 7.96 -5.27
N HIS A 94 0.52 8.35 -6.43
CA HIS A 94 -0.30 7.44 -7.25
C HIS A 94 0.21 7.30 -8.69
N HIS A 95 1.15 8.11 -9.12
CA HIS A 95 1.72 7.97 -10.45
C HIS A 95 2.68 6.77 -10.47
N PRO A 96 2.49 5.78 -11.34
CA PRO A 96 3.24 4.52 -11.31
C PRO A 96 4.76 4.71 -11.43
N GLU A 97 5.22 5.64 -12.29
CA GLU A 97 6.63 5.93 -12.51
C GLU A 97 7.26 6.61 -11.29
N SER A 98 6.55 7.53 -10.64
CA SER A 98 7.00 8.16 -9.38
C SER A 98 7.17 7.13 -8.28
N LEU A 99 6.23 6.19 -8.17
CA LEU A 99 6.29 5.09 -7.22
C LEU A 99 7.44 4.12 -7.54
N LEU A 100 7.64 3.81 -8.83
CA LEU A 100 8.74 2.97 -9.28
C LEU A 100 10.09 3.58 -8.91
N PHE A 101 10.25 4.88 -9.16
CA PHE A 101 11.46 5.60 -8.79
C PHE A 101 11.67 5.65 -7.28
N ALA A 102 10.63 5.99 -6.53
CA ALA A 102 10.72 6.10 -5.06
C ALA A 102 11.11 4.79 -4.37
N HIS A 103 10.68 3.62 -4.91
CA HIS A 103 10.92 2.32 -4.29
C HIS A 103 12.12 1.56 -4.85
N PHE A 104 12.42 1.72 -6.13
CA PHE A 104 13.40 0.90 -6.84
C PHE A 104 14.45 1.72 -7.58
N GLN A 105 14.42 3.05 -7.50
CA GLN A 105 15.34 3.98 -8.18
C GLN A 105 15.36 3.77 -9.72
N LYS A 106 14.24 3.31 -10.28
CA LYS A 106 14.07 3.09 -11.72
C LYS A 106 13.20 4.19 -12.31
N PRO A 107 13.68 4.92 -13.33
CA PRO A 107 12.93 6.04 -13.88
C PRO A 107 11.72 5.61 -14.72
N THR A 108 11.81 4.44 -15.37
CA THR A 108 10.77 3.92 -16.25
C THR A 108 10.55 2.43 -16.08
N PHE A 109 9.37 1.96 -16.43
CA PHE A 109 9.09 0.54 -16.62
C PHE A 109 9.82 0.02 -17.86
N ARG A 110 9.93 -1.30 -17.99
CA ARG A 110 10.47 -1.91 -19.21
C ARG A 110 9.55 -1.64 -20.38
N ASP A 111 10.11 -1.24 -21.53
CA ASP A 111 9.31 -0.91 -22.72
C ASP A 111 8.60 -2.15 -23.30
N ARG A 112 9.24 -3.32 -23.23
CA ARG A 112 8.70 -4.57 -23.79
C ARG A 112 8.53 -5.65 -22.73
N PRO A 113 7.54 -6.57 -22.91
CA PRO A 113 6.51 -6.61 -23.94
C PRO A 113 5.45 -5.51 -23.78
N PHE A 114 4.71 -5.20 -24.84
CA PHE A 114 3.62 -4.24 -24.84
C PHE A 114 2.28 -4.88 -24.46
N ALA A 115 1.41 -4.13 -23.80
CA ALA A 115 0.00 -4.42 -23.66
C ALA A 115 -0.76 -4.09 -24.96
N THR A 116 -2.03 -4.44 -25.04
CA THR A 116 -2.87 -4.25 -26.23
C THR A 116 -3.06 -2.79 -26.65
N ASP A 117 -2.92 -1.87 -25.69
CA ASP A 117 -2.98 -0.42 -25.89
C ASP A 117 -1.63 0.22 -26.25
N GLY A 118 -0.59 -0.59 -26.47
CA GLY A 118 0.76 -0.14 -26.77
C GLY A 118 1.58 0.33 -25.57
N THR A 119 1.02 0.28 -24.36
CA THR A 119 1.77 0.60 -23.12
C THR A 119 2.65 -0.57 -22.70
N SER A 120 3.65 -0.29 -21.86
CA SER A 120 4.46 -1.34 -21.23
C SER A 120 3.55 -2.34 -20.49
N LEU A 121 3.66 -3.63 -20.79
CA LEU A 121 2.91 -4.67 -20.08
C LEU A 121 3.25 -4.69 -18.59
N GLN A 122 4.53 -4.47 -18.22
CA GLN A 122 4.95 -4.37 -16.84
C GLN A 122 4.21 -3.22 -16.13
N ARG A 123 4.11 -2.05 -16.78
CA ARG A 123 3.36 -0.91 -16.25
C ARG A 123 1.87 -1.22 -16.09
N ALA A 124 1.26 -1.81 -17.10
CA ALA A 124 -0.17 -2.16 -17.06
C ALA A 124 -0.49 -3.11 -15.90
N ILE A 125 0.35 -4.12 -15.65
CA ILE A 125 0.19 -5.05 -14.53
C ILE A 125 0.34 -4.33 -13.19
N VAL A 126 1.34 -3.46 -13.05
CA VAL A 126 1.54 -2.67 -11.83
C VAL A 126 0.33 -1.78 -11.55
N VAL A 127 -0.18 -1.07 -12.56
CA VAL A 127 -1.37 -0.22 -12.43
C VAL A 127 -2.58 -1.04 -11.95
N ALA A 128 -2.82 -2.18 -12.58
CA ALA A 128 -3.91 -3.07 -12.17
C ALA A 128 -3.74 -3.57 -10.71
N GLY A 129 -2.50 -3.87 -10.30
CA GLY A 129 -2.18 -4.24 -8.91
C GLY A 129 -2.41 -3.09 -7.92
N LEU A 130 -2.03 -1.85 -8.28
CA LEU A 130 -2.29 -0.65 -7.49
C LEU A 130 -3.80 -0.37 -7.34
N GLU A 131 -4.58 -0.69 -8.36
CA GLU A 131 -6.05 -0.59 -8.38
C GLU A 131 -6.75 -1.80 -7.74
N ARG A 132 -5.99 -2.77 -7.23
CA ARG A 132 -6.49 -4.03 -6.60
C ARG A 132 -7.34 -4.89 -7.55
N LYS A 133 -7.06 -4.82 -8.84
CA LYS A 133 -7.72 -5.66 -9.85
C LYS A 133 -7.09 -7.05 -9.86
N SER A 134 -7.93 -8.06 -10.09
CA SER A 134 -7.45 -9.42 -10.37
C SER A 134 -6.81 -9.46 -11.74
N VAL A 135 -5.59 -9.99 -11.83
CA VAL A 135 -4.80 -10.02 -13.06
C VAL A 135 -4.21 -11.40 -13.28
N LEU A 136 -4.35 -11.91 -14.50
CA LEU A 136 -3.54 -13.01 -15.01
C LEU A 136 -2.51 -12.43 -15.99
N ALA A 137 -1.23 -12.50 -15.61
CA ALA A 137 -0.15 -11.92 -16.41
C ALA A 137 0.85 -13.00 -16.84
N VAL A 138 1.14 -13.06 -18.14
CA VAL A 138 2.16 -13.93 -18.71
C VAL A 138 3.31 -13.07 -19.24
N LEU A 139 4.46 -13.19 -18.62
CA LEU A 139 5.67 -12.46 -18.96
C LEU A 139 6.83 -13.44 -19.24
N PRO A 140 7.69 -13.18 -20.22
CA PRO A 140 8.86 -14.02 -20.50
C PRO A 140 9.82 -14.03 -19.32
N THR A 141 10.75 -14.98 -19.30
CA THR A 141 11.87 -15.00 -18.36
C THR A 141 12.67 -13.72 -18.54
N GLY A 142 13.08 -13.10 -17.42
CA GLY A 142 13.74 -11.78 -17.47
C GLY A 142 12.80 -10.60 -17.73
N GLY A 143 11.49 -10.80 -17.95
CA GLY A 143 10.50 -9.74 -18.24
C GLY A 143 10.15 -8.81 -17.07
N GLY A 144 10.88 -8.90 -15.94
CA GLY A 144 10.68 -7.99 -14.80
C GLY A 144 9.44 -8.30 -13.95
N LYS A 145 9.03 -9.59 -13.89
CA LYS A 145 7.86 -10.06 -13.13
C LYS A 145 7.84 -9.60 -11.67
N SER A 146 8.99 -9.55 -11.02
CA SER A 146 9.08 -9.23 -9.58
C SER A 146 8.53 -7.83 -9.26
N ILE A 147 8.84 -6.82 -10.07
CA ILE A 147 8.31 -5.44 -9.88
C ILE A 147 6.79 -5.42 -9.99
N CYS A 148 6.19 -6.27 -10.84
CA CYS A 148 4.74 -6.30 -11.06
C CYS A 148 3.93 -6.56 -9.79
N TYR A 149 4.47 -7.29 -8.82
CA TYR A 149 3.82 -7.56 -7.54
C TYR A 149 4.50 -6.88 -6.36
N GLN A 150 5.82 -6.67 -6.42
CA GLN A 150 6.55 -6.02 -5.33
C GLN A 150 6.17 -4.55 -5.18
N LEU A 151 6.05 -3.80 -6.28
CA LEU A 151 5.71 -2.39 -6.20
C LEU A 151 4.30 -2.15 -5.64
N PRO A 152 3.23 -2.78 -6.14
CA PRO A 152 1.91 -2.67 -5.50
C PRO A 152 1.91 -3.10 -4.02
N ALA A 153 2.60 -4.19 -3.68
CA ALA A 153 2.72 -4.67 -2.31
C ALA A 153 3.32 -3.63 -1.37
N LEU A 154 4.44 -3.02 -1.77
CA LEU A 154 5.11 -1.97 -0.98
C LEU A 154 4.26 -0.72 -0.83
N VAL A 155 3.57 -0.33 -1.89
CA VAL A 155 2.67 0.83 -1.86
C VAL A 155 1.50 0.59 -0.91
N HIS A 156 0.86 -0.59 -0.98
CA HIS A 156 -0.24 -0.94 -0.09
C HIS A 156 0.21 -1.07 1.38
N TYR A 157 1.39 -1.63 1.61
CA TYR A 157 1.98 -1.67 2.94
C TYR A 157 2.23 -0.27 3.50
N ARG A 158 2.89 0.62 2.74
CA ARG A 158 3.19 1.99 3.20
C ARG A 158 1.94 2.83 3.45
N ARG A 159 0.87 2.60 2.69
CA ARG A 159 -0.37 3.38 2.81
C ARG A 159 -1.28 2.90 3.92
N ALA A 160 -1.40 1.59 4.08
CA ALA A 160 -2.44 0.99 4.90
C ALA A 160 -1.96 -0.18 5.77
N GLY A 161 -0.66 -0.40 5.88
CA GLY A 161 -0.10 -1.52 6.67
C GLY A 161 -0.48 -2.91 6.15
N GLN A 162 -0.86 -3.02 4.86
CA GLN A 162 -1.37 -4.28 4.31
C GLN A 162 -0.25 -5.28 4.06
N LEU A 163 -0.49 -6.52 4.45
CA LEU A 163 0.37 -7.64 4.15
C LEU A 163 0.03 -8.22 2.77
N THR A 164 1.02 -8.34 1.91
CA THR A 164 0.91 -9.07 0.64
C THR A 164 1.54 -10.43 0.75
N VAL A 165 0.77 -11.47 0.43
CA VAL A 165 1.23 -12.87 0.44
C VAL A 165 1.60 -13.29 -0.98
N ILE A 166 2.85 -13.68 -1.18
CA ILE A 166 3.38 -14.18 -2.46
C ILE A 166 3.64 -15.67 -2.31
N VAL A 167 2.90 -16.47 -3.07
CA VAL A 167 3.03 -17.93 -3.04
C VAL A 167 4.01 -18.39 -4.11
N SER A 168 5.07 -19.07 -3.72
CA SER A 168 6.07 -19.63 -4.62
C SER A 168 6.46 -21.05 -4.21
N PRO A 169 6.55 -22.01 -5.13
CA PRO A 169 7.02 -23.36 -4.84
C PRO A 169 8.57 -23.45 -4.74
N LEU A 170 9.28 -22.45 -5.25
CA LEU A 170 10.75 -22.43 -5.32
C LEU A 170 11.35 -21.70 -4.12
N GLN A 171 11.82 -22.45 -3.12
CA GLN A 171 12.32 -21.91 -1.85
C GLN A 171 13.60 -21.09 -2.02
N SER A 172 14.52 -21.51 -2.90
CA SER A 172 15.74 -20.74 -3.23
C SER A 172 15.38 -19.36 -3.82
N LEU A 173 14.46 -19.32 -4.76
CA LEU A 173 14.00 -18.08 -5.36
C LEU A 173 13.38 -17.12 -4.33
N MET A 174 12.67 -17.66 -3.33
CA MET A 174 12.07 -16.84 -2.27
C MET A 174 13.13 -16.11 -1.45
N LYS A 175 14.22 -16.81 -1.10
CA LYS A 175 15.33 -16.20 -0.38
C LYS A 175 16.00 -15.12 -1.23
N ASP A 176 16.34 -15.42 -2.47
CA ASP A 176 16.94 -14.45 -3.40
C ASP A 176 16.08 -13.20 -3.57
N GLN A 177 14.75 -13.36 -3.63
CA GLN A 177 13.80 -12.24 -3.73
C GLN A 177 13.84 -11.35 -2.47
N VAL A 178 13.88 -11.95 -1.27
CA VAL A 178 13.99 -11.20 -0.02
C VAL A 178 15.34 -10.51 0.08
N ASP A 179 16.43 -11.20 -0.21
CA ASP A 179 17.79 -10.64 -0.16
C ASP A 179 17.93 -9.46 -1.13
N ASN A 180 17.37 -9.56 -2.34
CA ASN A 180 17.34 -8.46 -3.32
C ASN A 180 16.50 -7.26 -2.83
N LEU A 181 15.39 -7.50 -2.15
CA LEU A 181 14.57 -6.44 -1.56
C LEU A 181 15.32 -5.73 -0.42
N VAL A 182 15.99 -6.49 0.45
CA VAL A 182 16.81 -5.94 1.54
C VAL A 182 17.97 -5.12 0.97
N ALA A 183 18.66 -5.61 -0.07
CA ALA A 183 19.71 -4.87 -0.76
C ALA A 183 19.19 -3.55 -1.40
N ALA A 184 17.92 -3.51 -1.79
CA ALA A 184 17.25 -2.30 -2.28
C ALA A 184 16.70 -1.40 -1.15
N GLY A 185 17.01 -1.69 0.13
CA GLY A 185 16.55 -0.93 1.29
C GLY A 185 15.13 -1.27 1.77
N VAL A 186 14.54 -2.35 1.27
CA VAL A 186 13.19 -2.81 1.65
C VAL A 186 13.30 -3.88 2.75
N ASN A 187 13.12 -3.47 4.01
CA ASN A 187 13.28 -4.34 5.18
C ASN A 187 11.98 -5.01 5.67
N CYS A 188 10.86 -4.73 5.02
CA CYS A 188 9.55 -5.27 5.37
C CYS A 188 9.19 -6.57 4.62
N ALA A 189 10.15 -7.21 3.95
CA ALA A 189 9.96 -8.49 3.28
C ALA A 189 10.48 -9.63 4.15
N VAL A 190 9.70 -10.71 4.25
CA VAL A 190 10.06 -11.93 4.96
C VAL A 190 9.75 -13.17 4.11
N THR A 191 10.41 -14.28 4.41
CA THR A 191 10.06 -15.58 3.80
C THR A 191 9.64 -16.56 4.88
N ILE A 192 8.69 -17.45 4.54
CA ILE A 192 8.31 -18.60 5.37
C ILE A 192 8.28 -19.86 4.50
N ASN A 193 9.24 -20.74 4.73
CA ASN A 193 9.41 -21.98 4.00
C ASN A 193 9.97 -23.08 4.92
N GLY A 194 10.20 -24.27 4.35
CA GLY A 194 10.70 -25.41 5.10
C GLY A 194 12.19 -25.40 5.43
N LEU A 195 12.97 -24.45 4.88
CA LEU A 195 14.42 -24.35 5.11
C LEU A 195 14.79 -23.45 6.29
N LEU A 196 13.82 -22.69 6.82
CA LEU A 196 14.07 -21.82 7.95
C LEU A 196 14.33 -22.63 9.23
N THR A 197 15.32 -22.21 10.00
CA THR A 197 15.46 -22.66 11.37
C THR A 197 14.27 -22.25 12.23
N PRO A 198 13.99 -22.95 13.34
CA PRO A 198 12.89 -22.55 14.25
C PRO A 198 12.97 -21.09 14.72
N LEU A 199 14.17 -20.57 14.92
CA LEU A 199 14.41 -19.18 15.35
C LEU A 199 14.06 -18.19 14.24
N GLU A 200 14.54 -18.41 13.03
CA GLU A 200 14.23 -17.56 11.86
C GLU A 200 12.73 -17.58 11.56
N ARG A 201 12.12 -18.77 11.62
CA ARG A 201 10.68 -18.90 11.42
C ARG A 201 9.89 -18.10 12.46
N ARG A 202 10.26 -18.19 13.73
CA ARG A 202 9.63 -17.41 14.81
C ARG A 202 9.78 -15.92 14.55
N ALA A 203 10.98 -15.44 14.25
CA ALA A 203 11.23 -14.03 13.95
C ALA A 203 10.40 -13.52 12.77
N ALA A 204 10.25 -14.31 11.70
CA ALA A 204 9.41 -13.97 10.56
C ALA A 204 7.92 -13.87 10.93
N LEU A 205 7.41 -14.83 11.70
CA LEU A 205 6.03 -14.82 12.20
C LEU A 205 5.76 -13.64 13.13
N ASP A 206 6.70 -13.29 13.99
CA ASP A 206 6.57 -12.15 14.89
C ASP A 206 6.54 -10.81 14.11
N LYS A 207 7.37 -10.65 13.07
CA LYS A 207 7.28 -9.50 12.16
C LYS A 207 5.90 -9.38 11.48
N ILE A 208 5.30 -10.51 11.08
CA ILE A 208 3.94 -10.51 10.49
C ILE A 208 2.91 -10.06 11.53
N ARG A 209 2.94 -10.62 12.74
CA ARG A 209 2.00 -10.31 13.83
C ARG A 209 2.09 -8.85 14.29
N LEU A 210 3.30 -8.29 14.31
CA LEU A 210 3.53 -6.90 14.71
C LEU A 210 3.20 -5.89 13.59
N GLY A 211 2.92 -6.36 12.36
CA GLY A 211 2.68 -5.47 11.21
C GLY A 211 3.96 -4.91 10.59
N ASP A 212 5.13 -5.43 10.98
CA ASP A 212 6.43 -5.02 10.44
C ASP A 212 6.76 -5.70 9.10
N ALA A 213 5.94 -6.67 8.68
CA ALA A 213 6.03 -7.32 7.38
C ALA A 213 4.98 -6.77 6.42
N GLY A 214 5.42 -6.23 5.29
CA GLY A 214 4.56 -5.81 4.16
C GLY A 214 4.47 -6.85 3.05
N ILE A 215 5.50 -7.70 2.94
CA ILE A 215 5.57 -8.78 1.95
C ILE A 215 5.98 -10.06 2.66
N VAL A 216 5.22 -11.12 2.48
CA VAL A 216 5.61 -12.48 2.86
C VAL A 216 5.67 -13.39 1.65
N LEU A 217 6.84 -13.96 1.39
CA LEU A 217 6.98 -15.05 0.41
C LEU A 217 6.81 -16.38 1.15
N VAL A 218 5.89 -17.19 0.67
CA VAL A 218 5.50 -18.42 1.36
C VAL A 218 5.42 -19.60 0.39
N SER A 219 5.90 -20.75 0.83
CA SER A 219 5.71 -21.97 0.06
C SER A 219 4.30 -22.55 0.29
N PRO A 220 3.69 -23.22 -0.73
CA PRO A 220 2.29 -23.62 -0.68
C PRO A 220 1.92 -24.50 0.53
N GLU A 221 2.83 -25.34 0.99
CA GLU A 221 2.63 -26.23 2.14
C GLU A 221 2.43 -25.48 3.47
N GLN A 222 2.89 -24.24 3.56
CA GLN A 222 2.77 -23.44 4.77
C GLN A 222 1.33 -23.03 5.09
N PHE A 223 0.44 -23.03 4.10
CA PHE A 223 -0.99 -22.80 4.33
C PHE A 223 -1.65 -23.89 5.19
N ARG A 224 -1.02 -25.06 5.32
CA ARG A 224 -1.46 -26.12 6.27
C ARG A 224 -0.98 -25.87 7.70
N SER A 225 -0.06 -24.92 7.91
CA SER A 225 0.46 -24.59 9.23
C SER A 225 -0.50 -23.69 9.99
N ARG A 226 -0.99 -24.15 11.14
CA ARG A 226 -1.86 -23.33 12.03
C ARG A 226 -1.17 -22.05 12.45
N THR A 227 0.11 -22.10 12.82
CA THR A 227 0.88 -20.92 13.27
C THR A 227 1.00 -19.84 12.19
N PHE A 228 1.09 -20.23 10.91
CA PHE A 228 1.07 -19.27 9.81
C PHE A 228 -0.33 -18.72 9.57
N ALA A 229 -1.34 -19.59 9.55
CA ALA A 229 -2.73 -19.16 9.38
C ALA A 229 -3.17 -18.17 10.47
N ASP A 230 -2.76 -18.39 11.71
CA ASP A 230 -3.07 -17.49 12.83
C ASP A 230 -2.33 -16.16 12.71
N ALA A 231 -1.09 -16.15 12.20
CA ALA A 231 -0.31 -14.94 12.02
C ALA A 231 -0.87 -14.00 10.93
N ILE A 232 -1.52 -14.53 9.88
CA ILE A 232 -2.08 -13.73 8.78
C ILE A 232 -3.55 -13.33 8.98
N ARG A 233 -4.24 -13.86 10.02
CA ARG A 233 -5.63 -13.53 10.33
C ARG A 233 -5.79 -12.30 11.23
N MET A 234 -4.68 -11.81 11.77
CA MET A 234 -4.65 -10.59 12.57
C MET A 234 -4.74 -9.35 11.68
#